data_e041db48d031993e64006785a214ae42
#
_entry.id   e041db48d031993e64006785a214ae42
#
_cell.length_a   1.000
_cell.length_b   1.000
_cell.length_c   1.000
_cell.angle_alpha   90.00
_cell.angle_beta   90.00
_cell.angle_gamma   90.00
#
_symmetry.space_group_name_H-M   'P 1'
#
loop_
_entity.id
_entity.type
_entity.pdbx_description
1 polymer ?
#
loop_
_entity_poly.entity_id
_entity_poly.type
_entity_poly.pdbx_seq_one_letter_code
_entity_poly.pdbx_strand_id
1 'polypeptide(L)'
;REEDLGKAIDEAKTDEEMDTVEKEMDKLGADKDALKEKKEKLEDEIKKLEGELDDLNAKEPKQKRGKEMGEKAEVRDSINRYIRSKGQYREGFKVVDGGALVPQEFLRPAEALKDEINLQKYVRTVSVNRGSGSFPVIKKSDGKMVTVAELEQNPELAKPAITDVDFKIDTYRGYIPVSQEVIDDADYNIVGMIADDIRGQDLNTKNAQIAAALKTATAATAAGFDGLKDLVNVQIPRVYNVKAILSASMYNALDKLKDNNGRYLLQDSITAPSGKKLFGLIDIVEVLDDTVIGVNAGDTVGFIGDPYQFVTLFDRKQVSVKWVDNNIYGQLLAAFSRFDVEKVDAAAGFYVTYTPDTGAEG
;
A
#
# COMPACT_ATOMS: atom_id res chain seq x y z
N ARG A 1 7.30 31.00 24.72
CA ARG A 1 8.58 30.54 25.32
C ARG A 1 9.39 31.71 25.93
N GLU A 2 9.63 32.85 25.21
CA GLU A 2 10.32 34.04 25.79
C GLU A 2 9.54 34.62 26.97
N GLU A 3 8.22 34.76 26.87
CA GLU A 3 7.36 35.23 27.96
C GLU A 3 7.31 34.24 29.13
N ASP A 4 7.35 32.95 28.86
CA ASP A 4 7.34 31.91 29.89
C ASP A 4 8.66 31.86 30.65
N LEU A 5 9.80 32.01 29.95
CA LEU A 5 11.12 32.14 30.56
C LEU A 5 11.28 33.46 31.36
N GLY A 6 10.69 34.56 30.88
CA GLY A 6 10.65 35.82 31.63
C GLY A 6 9.95 35.69 32.99
N LYS A 7 8.84 34.95 33.04
CA LYS A 7 8.13 34.61 34.28
C LYS A 7 8.93 33.69 35.17
N ALA A 8 9.62 32.70 34.57
CA ALA A 8 10.47 31.79 35.32
C ALA A 8 11.66 32.46 35.98
N ILE A 9 12.20 33.53 35.40
CA ILE A 9 13.25 34.38 36.02
C ILE A 9 12.72 35.10 37.25
N ASP A 10 11.50 35.66 37.18
CA ASP A 10 10.89 36.40 38.29
C ASP A 10 10.46 35.46 39.43
N GLU A 11 10.25 34.18 39.17
CA GLU A 11 9.82 33.16 40.14
C GLU A 11 10.99 32.35 40.74
N ALA A 12 12.17 32.38 40.12
CA ALA A 12 13.35 31.61 40.59
C ALA A 12 13.87 32.15 41.93
N LYS A 13 13.94 31.27 42.92
CA LYS A 13 14.36 31.61 44.30
C LYS A 13 15.65 30.94 44.73
N THR A 14 16.15 30.02 43.95
CA THR A 14 17.40 29.28 44.25
C THR A 14 18.44 29.43 43.14
N ASP A 15 19.72 29.40 43.52
CA ASP A 15 20.83 29.54 42.57
C ASP A 15 20.79 28.41 41.47
N GLU A 16 20.30 27.21 41.81
CA GLU A 16 20.19 26.08 40.87
C GLU A 16 19.06 26.31 39.86
N GLU A 17 17.95 26.95 40.22
CA GLU A 17 16.87 27.33 39.34
C GLU A 17 17.29 28.45 38.36
N MET A 18 18.07 29.40 38.82
CA MET A 18 18.62 30.48 37.98
C MET A 18 19.60 29.91 36.94
N ASP A 19 20.49 28.97 37.31
CA ASP A 19 21.43 28.32 36.40
C ASP A 19 20.69 27.50 35.29
N THR A 20 19.54 26.91 35.60
CA THR A 20 18.75 26.17 34.62
C THR A 20 18.04 27.10 33.64
N VAL A 21 17.48 28.18 34.09
CA VAL A 21 16.83 29.20 33.26
C VAL A 21 17.85 29.92 32.35
N GLU A 22 19.07 30.22 32.86
CA GLU A 22 20.15 30.80 32.07
C GLU A 22 20.57 29.86 30.91
N LYS A 23 20.73 28.56 31.17
CA LYS A 23 21.02 27.55 30.12
C LYS A 23 19.92 27.41 29.09
N GLU A 24 18.68 27.59 29.49
CA GLU A 24 17.54 27.54 28.53
C GLU A 24 17.46 28.85 27.71
N MET A 25 17.81 29.98 28.28
CA MET A 25 17.93 31.24 27.55
C MET A 25 19.05 31.19 26.51
N ASP A 26 20.21 30.64 26.85
CA ASP A 26 21.31 30.48 25.91
C ASP A 26 20.94 29.56 24.74
N LYS A 27 20.24 28.49 25.03
CA LYS A 27 19.71 27.61 23.97
C LYS A 27 18.70 28.32 23.08
N LEU A 28 17.79 29.09 23.66
CA LEU A 28 16.80 29.86 22.91
C LEU A 28 17.46 30.92 22.03
N GLY A 29 18.55 31.56 22.53
CA GLY A 29 19.39 32.46 21.77
C GLY A 29 20.03 31.80 20.55
N ALA A 30 20.65 30.61 20.76
CA ALA A 30 21.26 29.85 19.69
C ALA A 30 20.24 29.37 18.64
N ASP A 31 19.05 28.92 19.08
CA ASP A 31 17.97 28.50 18.18
C ASP A 31 17.43 29.72 17.37
N LYS A 32 17.36 30.89 17.97
CA LYS A 32 16.92 32.14 17.33
C LYS A 32 17.89 32.56 16.24
N ASP A 33 19.19 32.50 16.52
CA ASP A 33 20.23 32.81 15.55
C ASP A 33 20.25 31.81 14.39
N ALA A 34 20.09 30.50 14.68
CA ALA A 34 19.99 29.48 13.66
C ALA A 34 18.74 29.63 12.76
N LEU A 35 17.60 30.04 13.33
CA LEU A 35 16.40 30.37 12.58
C LEU A 35 16.54 31.61 11.72
N LYS A 36 17.27 32.63 12.22
CA LYS A 36 17.55 33.84 11.49
C LYS A 36 18.43 33.57 10.26
N GLU A 37 19.47 32.77 10.46
CA GLU A 37 20.33 32.34 9.34
C GLU A 37 19.57 31.50 8.29
N LYS A 38 18.67 30.61 8.73
CA LYS A 38 17.80 29.87 7.81
C LYS A 38 16.83 30.76 7.05
N LYS A 39 16.29 31.78 7.72
CA LYS A 39 15.39 32.76 7.10
C LYS A 39 16.12 33.56 6.02
N GLU A 40 17.32 34.04 6.29
CA GLU A 40 18.14 34.77 5.31
C GLU A 40 18.47 33.89 4.09
N LYS A 41 18.84 32.61 4.31
CA LYS A 41 19.09 31.68 3.19
C LYS A 41 17.85 31.44 2.33
N LEU A 42 16.67 31.31 2.94
CA LEU A 42 15.42 31.14 2.22
C LEU A 42 15.02 32.42 1.47
N GLU A 43 15.25 33.60 2.03
CA GLU A 43 14.99 34.88 1.35
C GLU A 43 15.91 35.06 0.13
N ASP A 44 17.17 34.65 0.23
CA ASP A 44 18.10 34.63 -0.91
C ASP A 44 17.70 33.62 -2.00
N GLU A 45 17.22 32.45 -1.59
CA GLU A 45 16.74 31.44 -2.52
C GLU A 45 15.45 31.88 -3.24
N ILE A 46 14.52 32.50 -2.53
CA ILE A 46 13.31 33.10 -3.13
C ILE A 46 13.71 34.16 -4.15
N LYS A 47 14.63 35.08 -3.82
CA LYS A 47 15.07 36.12 -4.71
C LYS A 47 15.77 35.57 -5.99
N LYS A 48 16.50 34.47 -5.83
CA LYS A 48 17.10 33.76 -6.96
C LYS A 48 16.05 33.14 -7.87
N LEU A 49 15.05 32.46 -7.28
CA LEU A 49 13.97 31.84 -8.03
C LEU A 49 13.06 32.89 -8.72
N GLU A 50 12.81 34.02 -8.08
CA GLU A 50 12.10 35.14 -8.69
C GLU A 50 12.87 35.70 -9.91
N GLY A 51 14.19 35.83 -9.79
CA GLY A 51 15.04 36.22 -10.93
C GLY A 51 15.02 35.22 -12.08
N GLU A 52 15.05 33.91 -11.79
CA GLU A 52 14.93 32.86 -12.79
C GLU A 52 13.55 32.84 -13.47
N LEU A 53 12.49 33.16 -12.71
CA LEU A 53 11.10 33.25 -13.20
C LEU A 53 10.91 34.47 -14.10
N ASP A 54 11.52 35.60 -13.74
CA ASP A 54 11.53 36.81 -14.60
C ASP A 54 12.31 36.57 -15.89
N ASP A 55 13.45 35.86 -15.81
CA ASP A 55 14.24 35.48 -16.99
C ASP A 55 13.49 34.47 -17.90
N LEU A 56 12.71 33.55 -17.33
CA LEU A 56 11.86 32.63 -18.08
C LEU A 56 10.67 33.38 -18.73
N ASN A 57 10.04 34.31 -18.00
CA ASN A 57 8.96 35.14 -18.52
C ASN A 57 9.46 36.12 -19.60
N ALA A 58 10.70 36.61 -19.48
CA ALA A 58 11.34 37.42 -20.53
C ALA A 58 11.71 36.61 -21.78
N LYS A 59 11.93 35.30 -21.63
CA LYS A 59 12.21 34.37 -22.73
C LYS A 59 10.95 33.78 -23.38
N GLU A 60 9.76 33.94 -22.77
CA GLU A 60 8.52 33.62 -23.46
C GLU A 60 8.29 34.61 -24.61
N PRO A 61 8.33 34.15 -25.87
CA PRO A 61 8.23 35.07 -26.97
C PRO A 61 6.81 35.62 -27.06
N LYS A 62 6.71 36.94 -27.06
CA LYS A 62 5.50 37.69 -27.51
C LYS A 62 5.04 37.32 -28.94
N GLN A 63 5.67 36.30 -29.55
CA GLN A 63 5.43 35.84 -30.90
C GLN A 63 4.21 34.93 -31.08
N LYS A 64 3.64 34.33 -30.03
CA LYS A 64 2.48 33.43 -30.26
C LYS A 64 1.20 34.16 -30.70
N ARG A 65 0.91 35.34 -30.16
CA ARG A 65 -0.29 36.08 -30.57
C ARG A 65 -0.24 36.67 -31.99
N GLY A 66 0.94 37.09 -32.43
CA GLY A 66 1.13 37.60 -33.80
C GLY A 66 1.15 36.50 -34.86
N LYS A 67 1.64 35.28 -34.50
CA LYS A 67 1.70 34.14 -35.39
C LYS A 67 0.32 33.51 -35.62
N GLU A 68 -0.50 33.39 -34.59
CA GLU A 68 -1.88 32.91 -34.72
C GLU A 68 -2.78 33.85 -35.55
N MET A 69 -2.58 35.18 -35.47
CA MET A 69 -3.27 36.10 -36.32
C MET A 69 -2.76 36.07 -37.77
N GLY A 70 -1.46 35.84 -37.99
CA GLY A 70 -0.89 35.67 -39.33
C GLY A 70 -1.36 34.39 -40.01
N GLU A 71 -1.33 33.27 -39.30
CA GLU A 71 -1.79 31.96 -39.78
C GLU A 71 -3.30 31.96 -40.08
N LYS A 72 -4.12 32.63 -39.26
CA LYS A 72 -5.56 32.79 -39.53
C LYS A 72 -5.85 33.68 -40.71
N ALA A 73 -5.02 34.68 -41.00
CA ALA A 73 -5.15 35.51 -42.21
C ALA A 73 -4.73 34.75 -43.47
N GLU A 74 -3.63 33.98 -43.43
CA GLU A 74 -3.18 33.14 -44.54
C GLU A 74 -4.19 32.02 -44.88
N VAL A 75 -4.79 31.39 -43.88
CA VAL A 75 -5.85 30.38 -44.04
C VAL A 75 -7.11 31.00 -44.69
N ARG A 76 -7.51 32.20 -44.29
CA ARG A 76 -8.62 32.93 -44.94
C ARG A 76 -8.33 33.28 -46.38
N ASP A 77 -7.13 33.71 -46.67
CA ASP A 77 -6.72 34.05 -48.03
C ASP A 77 -6.61 32.82 -48.93
N SER A 78 -6.13 31.68 -48.41
CA SER A 78 -6.09 30.41 -49.17
C SER A 78 -7.51 29.88 -49.45
N ILE A 79 -8.42 29.95 -48.48
CA ILE A 79 -9.85 29.62 -48.68
C ILE A 79 -10.50 30.53 -49.72
N ASN A 80 -10.29 31.83 -49.63
CA ASN A 80 -10.79 32.79 -50.58
C ASN A 80 -10.24 32.60 -52.01
N ARG A 81 -8.96 32.21 -52.13
CA ARG A 81 -8.36 31.86 -53.44
C ARG A 81 -8.95 30.58 -54.02
N TYR A 82 -9.18 29.55 -53.19
CA TYR A 82 -9.81 28.29 -53.60
C TYR A 82 -11.23 28.53 -54.10
N ILE A 83 -12.04 29.34 -53.39
CA ILE A 83 -13.40 29.67 -53.78
C ILE A 83 -13.43 30.50 -55.07
N ARG A 84 -12.53 31.49 -55.22
CA ARG A 84 -12.45 32.34 -56.40
C ARG A 84 -11.94 31.60 -57.65
N SER A 85 -11.06 30.59 -57.45
CA SER A 85 -10.53 29.77 -58.56
C SER A 85 -11.45 28.62 -58.97
N LYS A 86 -12.63 28.48 -58.36
CA LYS A 86 -13.56 27.36 -58.58
C LYS A 86 -12.91 25.98 -58.51
N GLY A 87 -11.95 25.79 -57.58
CA GLY A 87 -11.29 24.51 -57.34
C GLY A 87 -10.07 24.23 -58.23
N GLN A 88 -9.63 25.17 -59.04
CA GLN A 88 -8.39 24.98 -59.87
C GLN A 88 -7.09 25.17 -59.10
N TYR A 89 -7.12 25.82 -57.94
CA TYR A 89 -5.99 25.97 -57.06
C TYR A 89 -5.91 24.76 -56.11
N ARG A 90 -4.97 23.84 -56.38
CA ARG A 90 -4.78 22.61 -55.63
C ARG A 90 -3.64 22.72 -54.61
N GLU A 91 -3.57 23.76 -53.83
CA GLU A 91 -2.85 23.66 -52.55
C GLU A 91 -3.82 22.99 -51.58
N GLY A 92 -3.58 21.70 -51.35
CA GLY A 92 -4.46 20.87 -50.53
C GLY A 92 -4.55 21.42 -49.11
N PHE A 93 -5.76 21.64 -48.63
CA PHE A 93 -6.05 21.96 -47.24
C PHE A 93 -5.59 20.80 -46.38
N LYS A 94 -4.52 21.00 -45.64
CA LYS A 94 -3.99 19.98 -44.70
C LYS A 94 -4.72 20.12 -43.36
N VAL A 95 -4.81 19.04 -42.60
CA VAL A 95 -5.37 19.02 -41.24
C VAL A 95 -4.69 20.07 -40.33
N VAL A 96 -3.42 20.40 -40.61
CA VAL A 96 -2.67 21.46 -39.93
C VAL A 96 -3.25 22.85 -40.20
N ASP A 97 -3.79 23.11 -41.42
CA ASP A 97 -4.34 24.42 -41.85
C ASP A 97 -5.78 24.60 -41.37
N GLY A 98 -6.50 23.50 -41.13
CA GLY A 98 -7.91 23.46 -40.72
C GLY A 98 -8.14 22.90 -39.31
N GLY A 99 -7.11 22.85 -38.49
CA GLY A 99 -7.15 22.18 -37.18
C GLY A 99 -8.29 22.63 -36.23
N ALA A 100 -8.71 23.90 -36.36
CA ALA A 100 -9.86 24.43 -35.59
C ALA A 100 -11.24 23.98 -36.14
N LEU A 101 -11.29 23.44 -37.38
CA LEU A 101 -12.52 22.98 -38.03
C LEU A 101 -12.67 21.45 -37.99
N VAL A 102 -11.62 20.74 -37.60
CA VAL A 102 -11.65 19.28 -37.42
C VAL A 102 -12.06 18.99 -35.99
N PRO A 103 -13.26 18.44 -35.76
CA PRO A 103 -13.65 18.04 -34.40
C PRO A 103 -12.67 17.03 -33.85
N GLN A 104 -12.11 17.31 -32.71
CA GLN A 104 -11.34 16.31 -31.95
C GLN A 104 -12.32 15.47 -31.15
N GLU A 105 -12.33 14.19 -31.38
CA GLU A 105 -13.10 13.25 -30.58
C GLU A 105 -12.30 12.95 -29.31
N PHE A 106 -12.82 13.37 -28.16
CA PHE A 106 -12.27 12.99 -26.87
C PHE A 106 -12.86 11.65 -26.46
N LEU A 107 -12.05 10.61 -26.55
CA LEU A 107 -12.43 9.29 -26.06
C LEU A 107 -12.43 9.28 -24.53
N ARG A 108 -13.35 8.49 -23.96
CA ARG A 108 -13.35 8.27 -22.51
C ARG A 108 -12.03 7.66 -22.08
N PRO A 109 -11.48 8.04 -20.91
CA PRO A 109 -10.27 7.41 -20.39
C PRO A 109 -10.51 5.90 -20.23
N ALA A 110 -9.52 5.10 -20.62
CA ALA A 110 -9.53 3.67 -20.35
C ALA A 110 -9.44 3.46 -18.84
N GLU A 111 -10.30 2.61 -18.29
CA GLU A 111 -10.22 2.26 -16.87
C GLU A 111 -8.90 1.52 -16.59
N ALA A 112 -8.24 1.87 -15.49
CA ALA A 112 -7.06 1.14 -15.03
C ALA A 112 -7.46 -0.29 -14.65
N LEU A 113 -6.59 -1.25 -14.96
CA LEU A 113 -6.76 -2.62 -14.48
C LEU A 113 -6.76 -2.61 -12.95
N LYS A 114 -7.81 -3.14 -12.35
CA LYS A 114 -7.91 -3.27 -10.89
C LYS A 114 -7.16 -4.54 -10.49
N ASP A 115 -6.21 -4.37 -9.58
CA ASP A 115 -5.58 -5.51 -8.94
C ASP A 115 -6.58 -6.13 -7.94
N GLU A 116 -6.96 -7.39 -8.15
CA GLU A 116 -7.97 -8.06 -7.33
C GLU A 116 -7.36 -8.82 -6.13
N ILE A 117 -6.07 -8.63 -5.85
CA ILE A 117 -5.41 -9.25 -4.70
C ILE A 117 -6.13 -8.81 -3.42
N ASN A 118 -6.74 -9.78 -2.73
CA ASN A 118 -7.49 -9.52 -1.51
C ASN A 118 -7.19 -10.57 -0.44
N LEU A 119 -6.18 -10.29 0.38
CA LEU A 119 -5.76 -11.17 1.48
C LEU A 119 -6.81 -11.27 2.60
N GLN A 120 -7.70 -10.29 2.72
CA GLN A 120 -8.77 -10.30 3.73
C GLN A 120 -9.69 -11.53 3.58
N LYS A 121 -9.83 -12.10 2.37
CA LYS A 121 -10.63 -13.31 2.12
C LYS A 121 -10.06 -14.56 2.81
N TYR A 122 -8.77 -14.58 3.10
CA TYR A 122 -8.07 -15.75 3.63
C TYR A 122 -7.78 -15.69 5.12
N VAL A 123 -7.95 -14.51 5.75
CA VAL A 123 -7.74 -14.29 7.17
C VAL A 123 -9.05 -14.18 7.93
N ARG A 124 -9.03 -14.42 9.23
CA ARG A 124 -10.20 -14.20 10.09
C ARG A 124 -10.46 -12.71 10.23
N THR A 125 -11.69 -12.28 9.97
CA THR A 125 -12.11 -10.89 10.20
C THR A 125 -13.09 -10.85 11.35
N VAL A 126 -12.80 -10.02 12.37
CA VAL A 126 -13.63 -9.81 13.55
C VAL A 126 -14.01 -8.33 13.60
N SER A 127 -15.32 -8.07 13.62
CA SER A 127 -15.81 -6.70 13.79
C SER A 127 -15.79 -6.31 15.27
N VAL A 128 -15.17 -5.17 15.59
CA VAL A 128 -15.02 -4.68 16.96
C VAL A 128 -15.60 -3.29 17.14
N ASN A 129 -16.19 -3.03 18.32
CA ASN A 129 -16.84 -1.75 18.63
C ASN A 129 -15.93 -0.81 19.44
N ARG A 130 -14.85 -1.33 20.03
CA ARG A 130 -13.92 -0.56 20.88
C ARG A 130 -12.58 -0.37 20.17
N GLY A 131 -11.85 0.68 20.56
CA GLY A 131 -10.54 1.01 19.96
C GLY A 131 -9.39 0.13 20.44
N SER A 132 -9.59 -0.63 21.51
CA SER A 132 -8.64 -1.60 22.04
C SER A 132 -9.36 -2.66 22.85
N GLY A 133 -8.77 -3.81 22.99
CA GLY A 133 -9.33 -4.91 23.76
C GLY A 133 -8.44 -6.14 23.69
N SER A 134 -8.91 -7.21 24.32
CA SER A 134 -8.25 -8.51 24.31
C SER A 134 -9.18 -9.54 23.65
N PHE A 135 -8.61 -10.37 22.80
CA PHE A 135 -9.27 -11.45 22.10
C PHE A 135 -8.81 -12.78 22.70
N PRO A 136 -9.62 -13.47 23.55
CA PRO A 136 -9.23 -14.72 24.17
C PRO A 136 -9.26 -15.86 23.17
N VAL A 137 -8.14 -16.57 23.03
CA VAL A 137 -7.98 -17.74 22.18
C VAL A 137 -7.78 -18.97 23.05
N ILE A 138 -8.67 -19.94 22.89
CA ILE A 138 -8.58 -21.21 23.62
C ILE A 138 -7.68 -22.17 22.82
N LYS A 139 -6.55 -22.54 23.41
CA LYS A 139 -5.67 -23.56 22.85
C LYS A 139 -6.13 -24.94 23.29
N LYS A 140 -6.06 -25.89 22.37
CA LYS A 140 -6.35 -27.28 22.67
C LYS A 140 -5.35 -27.82 23.71
N SER A 141 -5.85 -28.51 24.72
CA SER A 141 -5.00 -29.24 25.67
C SER A 141 -4.39 -30.48 24.99
N ASP A 142 -3.09 -30.68 25.17
CA ASP A 142 -2.38 -31.91 24.73
C ASP A 142 -2.44 -33.03 25.77
N GLY A 143 -3.19 -32.81 26.86
CA GLY A 143 -3.35 -33.77 27.94
C GLY A 143 -4.02 -35.07 27.48
N LYS A 144 -3.51 -36.19 27.99
CA LYS A 144 -4.10 -37.52 27.77
C LYS A 144 -4.74 -37.99 29.05
N MET A 145 -5.86 -38.69 28.95
CA MET A 145 -6.41 -39.44 30.05
C MET A 145 -5.55 -40.67 30.35
N VAL A 146 -5.32 -40.94 31.61
CA VAL A 146 -4.61 -42.14 32.06
C VAL A 146 -5.61 -43.12 32.67
N THR A 147 -5.29 -44.40 32.53
CA THR A 147 -6.05 -45.47 33.19
C THR A 147 -5.73 -45.47 34.69
N VAL A 148 -6.74 -45.52 35.50
CA VAL A 148 -6.63 -45.57 36.96
C VAL A 148 -7.16 -46.90 37.43
N ALA A 149 -6.51 -47.48 38.45
CA ALA A 149 -7.00 -48.72 39.05
C ALA A 149 -8.32 -48.50 39.79
N GLU A 150 -9.06 -49.56 40.00
CA GLU A 150 -10.33 -49.49 40.69
C GLU A 150 -10.10 -49.05 42.13
N LEU A 151 -10.85 -48.05 42.61
CA LEU A 151 -10.76 -47.42 43.94
C LEU A 151 -9.57 -46.44 44.13
N GLU A 152 -8.77 -46.15 43.12
CA GLU A 152 -7.78 -45.06 43.15
C GLU A 152 -8.39 -43.69 42.83
N GLN A 153 -7.72 -42.67 43.33
CA GLN A 153 -8.12 -41.28 43.09
C GLN A 153 -7.90 -40.87 41.61
N ASN A 154 -8.92 -40.33 40.97
CA ASN A 154 -8.82 -39.83 39.63
C ASN A 154 -7.78 -38.68 39.51
N PRO A 155 -6.82 -38.74 38.61
CA PRO A 155 -5.87 -37.67 38.37
C PRO A 155 -6.59 -36.45 37.74
N GLU A 156 -6.06 -35.24 38.02
CA GLU A 156 -6.55 -34.02 37.43
C GLU A 156 -6.19 -33.99 35.95
N LEU A 157 -7.19 -33.68 35.11
CA LEU A 157 -6.99 -33.50 33.66
C LEU A 157 -6.37 -32.13 33.37
N ALA A 158 -5.55 -32.09 32.33
CA ALA A 158 -4.99 -30.84 31.82
C ALA A 158 -6.10 -29.88 31.39
N LYS A 159 -6.08 -28.66 31.91
CA LYS A 159 -7.03 -27.61 31.54
C LYS A 159 -6.66 -26.99 30.19
N PRO A 160 -7.62 -26.58 29.36
CA PRO A 160 -7.36 -25.80 28.16
C PRO A 160 -6.62 -24.51 28.53
N ALA A 161 -5.56 -24.21 27.80
CA ALA A 161 -4.84 -22.94 27.97
C ALA A 161 -5.61 -21.83 27.21
N ILE A 162 -5.84 -20.72 27.89
CA ILE A 162 -6.40 -19.51 27.27
C ILE A 162 -5.25 -18.52 27.10
N THR A 163 -5.06 -18.04 25.89
CA THR A 163 -4.10 -16.98 25.55
C THR A 163 -4.87 -15.78 25.10
N ASP A 164 -4.58 -14.63 25.69
CA ASP A 164 -5.17 -13.37 25.27
C ASP A 164 -4.31 -12.71 24.21
N VAL A 165 -4.93 -12.27 23.14
CA VAL A 165 -4.33 -11.48 22.06
C VAL A 165 -4.86 -10.07 22.17
N ASP A 166 -4.01 -9.14 22.52
CA ASP A 166 -4.39 -7.73 22.61
C ASP A 166 -4.41 -7.10 21.24
N PHE A 167 -5.44 -6.28 20.98
CA PHE A 167 -5.56 -5.51 19.75
C PHE A 167 -5.71 -4.02 20.05
N LYS A 168 -5.16 -3.17 19.18
CA LYS A 168 -5.24 -1.72 19.28
C LYS A 168 -5.51 -1.14 17.91
N ILE A 169 -6.74 -0.70 17.69
CA ILE A 169 -7.19 -0.19 16.39
C ILE A 169 -6.49 1.10 16.01
N ASP A 170 -5.76 1.04 14.90
CA ASP A 170 -5.17 2.20 14.27
C ASP A 170 -6.14 2.89 13.30
N THR A 171 -5.88 4.16 13.04
CA THR A 171 -6.71 4.96 12.13
C THR A 171 -5.88 5.33 10.90
N TYR A 172 -6.25 4.77 9.77
CA TYR A 172 -5.71 5.11 8.46
C TYR A 172 -6.62 6.18 7.83
N ARG A 173 -6.03 7.26 7.37
CA ARG A 173 -6.78 8.38 6.79
C ARG A 173 -5.96 9.09 5.74
N GLY A 174 -6.65 9.55 4.72
CA GLY A 174 -6.07 10.36 3.67
C GLY A 174 -7.14 11.24 3.04
N TYR A 175 -6.75 12.14 2.17
CA TYR A 175 -7.67 12.95 1.39
C TYR A 175 -7.11 13.20 0.00
N ILE A 176 -8.01 13.37 -0.95
CA ILE A 176 -7.69 13.80 -2.31
C ILE A 176 -8.38 15.14 -2.53
N PRO A 177 -7.63 16.22 -2.81
CA PRO A 177 -8.24 17.51 -3.14
C PRO A 177 -8.88 17.44 -4.53
N VAL A 178 -10.09 17.94 -4.65
CA VAL A 178 -10.84 18.00 -5.92
C VAL A 178 -11.35 19.42 -6.07
N SER A 179 -11.00 20.07 -7.17
CA SER A 179 -11.55 21.39 -7.49
C SER A 179 -13.02 21.29 -7.87
N GLN A 180 -13.84 22.22 -7.40
CA GLN A 180 -15.24 22.30 -7.77
C GLN A 180 -15.41 22.51 -9.30
N GLU A 181 -14.54 23.31 -9.90
CA GLU A 181 -14.54 23.55 -11.35
C GLU A 181 -14.37 22.25 -12.15
N VAL A 182 -13.47 21.37 -11.67
CA VAL A 182 -13.24 20.07 -12.31
C VAL A 182 -14.46 19.15 -12.16
N ILE A 183 -15.20 19.24 -11.06
CA ILE A 183 -16.43 18.45 -10.86
C ILE A 183 -17.55 18.95 -11.78
N ASP A 184 -17.68 20.28 -11.89
CA ASP A 184 -18.77 20.91 -12.64
C ASP A 184 -18.55 20.84 -14.16
N ASP A 185 -17.28 20.90 -14.61
CA ASP A 185 -16.93 20.94 -16.03
C ASP A 185 -16.63 19.54 -16.63
N ALA A 186 -16.56 18.50 -15.81
CA ALA A 186 -16.20 17.18 -16.30
C ALA A 186 -17.40 16.39 -16.85
N ASP A 187 -17.29 15.95 -18.08
CA ASP A 187 -18.24 15.01 -18.72
C ASP A 187 -18.15 13.57 -18.16
N TYR A 188 -17.22 13.30 -17.24
CA TYR A 188 -16.95 12.00 -16.64
C TYR A 188 -17.16 12.04 -15.13
N ASN A 189 -17.62 10.92 -14.54
CA ASN A 189 -17.83 10.81 -13.10
C ASN A 189 -16.50 10.70 -12.32
N ILE A 190 -15.81 11.84 -12.19
CA ILE A 190 -14.53 11.94 -11.48
C ILE A 190 -14.65 11.51 -10.01
N VAL A 191 -15.75 11.88 -9.37
CA VAL A 191 -16.00 11.54 -7.94
C VAL A 191 -16.09 10.03 -7.77
N GLY A 192 -16.78 9.33 -8.67
CA GLY A 192 -16.86 7.88 -8.65
C GLY A 192 -15.49 7.22 -8.85
N MET A 193 -14.72 7.71 -9.81
CA MET A 193 -13.37 7.24 -10.09
C MET A 193 -12.45 7.39 -8.86
N ILE A 194 -12.45 8.56 -8.22
CA ILE A 194 -11.64 8.82 -7.03
C ILE A 194 -12.11 7.96 -5.85
N ALA A 195 -13.41 7.77 -5.68
CA ALA A 195 -13.94 6.92 -4.62
C ALA A 195 -13.54 5.45 -4.80
N ASP A 196 -13.49 4.96 -6.04
CA ASP A 196 -13.01 3.62 -6.36
C ASP A 196 -11.49 3.48 -6.13
N ASP A 197 -10.71 4.49 -6.49
CA ASP A 197 -9.27 4.53 -6.21
C ASP A 197 -8.99 4.51 -4.71
N ILE A 198 -9.72 5.28 -3.91
CA ILE A 198 -9.64 5.26 -2.45
C ILE A 198 -9.93 3.87 -1.88
N ARG A 199 -10.92 3.15 -2.43
CA ARG A 199 -11.22 1.78 -2.01
C ARG A 199 -10.07 0.82 -2.36
N GLY A 200 -9.45 1.00 -3.52
CA GLY A 200 -8.25 0.27 -3.91
C GLY A 200 -7.08 0.52 -2.95
N GLN A 201 -6.85 1.78 -2.57
CA GLN A 201 -5.82 2.15 -1.60
C GLN A 201 -6.08 1.56 -0.20
N ASP A 202 -7.34 1.51 0.26
CA ASP A 202 -7.71 0.84 1.52
C ASP A 202 -7.42 -0.66 1.47
N LEU A 203 -7.78 -1.31 0.36
CA LEU A 203 -7.48 -2.73 0.14
C LEU A 203 -5.97 -3.00 0.15
N ASN A 204 -5.19 -2.19 -0.55
CA ASN A 204 -3.74 -2.29 -0.58
C ASN A 204 -3.13 -2.09 0.81
N THR A 205 -3.66 -1.15 1.59
CA THR A 205 -3.23 -0.92 2.98
C THR A 205 -3.50 -2.15 3.85
N LYS A 206 -4.69 -2.74 3.76
CA LYS A 206 -5.04 -3.98 4.47
C LYS A 206 -4.17 -5.15 4.04
N ASN A 207 -3.95 -5.33 2.75
CA ASN A 207 -3.06 -6.36 2.22
C ASN A 207 -1.63 -6.21 2.75
N ALA A 208 -1.10 -4.99 2.78
CA ALA A 208 0.24 -4.71 3.31
C ALA A 208 0.35 -5.05 4.81
N GLN A 209 -0.65 -4.70 5.62
CA GLN A 209 -0.68 -5.02 7.05
C GLN A 209 -0.84 -6.52 7.30
N ILE A 210 -1.69 -7.20 6.55
CA ILE A 210 -1.83 -8.67 6.62
C ILE A 210 -0.50 -9.34 6.22
N ALA A 211 0.13 -8.92 5.12
CA ALA A 211 1.43 -9.44 4.71
C ALA A 211 2.52 -9.19 5.76
N ALA A 212 2.52 -8.01 6.39
CA ALA A 212 3.43 -7.70 7.50
C ALA A 212 3.22 -8.63 8.70
N ALA A 213 1.96 -8.93 9.06
CA ALA A 213 1.64 -9.89 10.11
C ALA A 213 2.07 -11.32 9.73
N LEU A 214 1.88 -11.75 8.47
CA LEU A 214 2.34 -13.06 7.98
C LEU A 214 3.87 -13.20 8.04
N LYS A 215 4.63 -12.14 7.79
CA LYS A 215 6.10 -12.12 7.94
C LYS A 215 6.56 -12.36 9.37
N THR A 216 5.71 -12.14 10.38
CA THR A 216 6.05 -12.44 11.79
C THR A 216 5.95 -13.93 12.13
N ALA A 217 5.58 -14.79 11.17
CA ALA A 217 5.57 -16.22 11.36
C ALA A 217 6.99 -16.76 11.63
N THR A 218 7.05 -17.93 12.22
CA THR A 218 8.33 -18.58 12.47
C THR A 218 9.08 -18.76 11.17
N ALA A 219 10.31 -18.23 11.09
CA ALA A 219 11.12 -18.34 9.90
C ALA A 219 11.58 -19.79 9.69
N ALA A 220 11.45 -20.28 8.47
CA ALA A 220 11.94 -21.57 8.06
C ALA A 220 12.65 -21.47 6.70
N THR A 221 13.69 -22.26 6.49
CA THR A 221 14.37 -22.35 5.20
C THR A 221 14.07 -23.72 4.59
N ALA A 222 13.62 -23.71 3.34
CA ALA A 222 13.37 -24.92 2.57
C ALA A 222 14.35 -25.00 1.40
N ALA A 223 15.25 -25.96 1.44
CA ALA A 223 16.16 -26.26 0.33
C ALA A 223 15.51 -27.27 -0.61
N GLY A 224 15.32 -26.87 -1.84
CA GLY A 224 14.68 -27.72 -2.86
C GLY A 224 13.23 -28.09 -2.55
N PHE A 225 12.70 -28.99 -3.38
CA PHE A 225 11.32 -29.44 -3.28
C PHE A 225 11.08 -30.35 -2.05
N ASP A 226 12.07 -31.19 -1.71
CA ASP A 226 11.97 -32.10 -0.57
C ASP A 226 12.00 -31.36 0.78
N GLY A 227 12.83 -30.31 0.90
CA GLY A 227 12.82 -29.47 2.11
C GLY A 227 11.48 -28.77 2.35
N LEU A 228 10.78 -28.41 1.27
CA LEU A 228 9.44 -27.85 1.35
C LEU A 228 8.41 -28.91 1.79
N LYS A 229 8.54 -30.16 1.31
CA LYS A 229 7.70 -31.28 1.75
C LYS A 229 7.90 -31.62 3.21
N ASP A 230 9.14 -31.63 3.67
CA ASP A 230 9.47 -31.90 5.07
C ASP A 230 8.84 -30.87 6.00
N LEU A 231 8.91 -29.60 5.63
CA LEU A 231 8.28 -28.52 6.38
C LEU A 231 6.76 -28.74 6.49
N VAL A 232 6.10 -28.99 5.37
CA VAL A 232 4.64 -29.16 5.33
C VAL A 232 4.18 -30.42 6.06
N ASN A 233 4.88 -31.54 5.86
CA ASN A 233 4.43 -32.84 6.38
C ASN A 233 4.79 -33.07 7.84
N VAL A 234 5.91 -32.50 8.31
CA VAL A 234 6.47 -32.76 9.63
C VAL A 234 6.23 -31.61 10.60
N GLN A 235 6.40 -30.37 10.14
CA GLN A 235 6.38 -29.22 11.04
C GLN A 235 4.98 -28.59 11.21
N ILE A 236 4.11 -28.70 10.19
CA ILE A 236 2.74 -28.17 10.27
C ILE A 236 1.78 -29.27 10.72
N PRO A 237 1.10 -29.13 11.88
CA PRO A 237 0.09 -30.09 12.31
C PRO A 237 -1.04 -30.22 11.29
N ARG A 238 -1.47 -31.44 11.01
CA ARG A 238 -2.52 -31.72 9.99
C ARG A 238 -3.91 -31.18 10.33
N VAL A 239 -4.08 -30.58 11.50
CA VAL A 239 -5.35 -29.96 11.91
C VAL A 239 -5.61 -28.65 11.17
N TYR A 240 -4.55 -28.01 10.65
CA TYR A 240 -4.63 -26.76 9.95
C TYR A 240 -4.98 -26.95 8.47
N ASN A 241 -5.77 -26.01 7.94
CA ASN A 241 -6.07 -25.94 6.51
C ASN A 241 -4.96 -25.19 5.79
N VAL A 242 -3.89 -25.90 5.46
CA VAL A 242 -2.67 -25.32 4.91
C VAL A 242 -2.92 -24.72 3.53
N LYS A 243 -2.56 -23.47 3.38
CA LYS A 243 -2.57 -22.69 2.14
C LYS A 243 -1.22 -22.05 1.93
N ALA A 244 -0.90 -21.70 0.69
CA ALA A 244 0.33 -21.01 0.36
C ALA A 244 0.04 -19.62 -0.19
N ILE A 245 0.72 -18.60 0.38
CA ILE A 245 0.78 -17.23 -0.13
C ILE A 245 2.24 -16.98 -0.49
N LEU A 246 2.54 -16.83 -1.76
CA LEU A 246 3.92 -16.85 -2.27
C LEU A 246 4.32 -15.52 -2.88
N SER A 247 5.62 -15.22 -2.88
CA SER A 247 6.17 -14.16 -3.72
C SER A 247 6.17 -14.61 -5.20
N ALA A 248 6.13 -13.65 -6.12
CA ALA A 248 6.18 -13.91 -7.54
C ALA A 248 7.45 -14.69 -7.93
N SER A 249 8.60 -14.35 -7.34
CA SER A 249 9.86 -15.04 -7.55
C SER A 249 9.85 -16.47 -7.01
N MET A 250 9.26 -16.71 -5.83
CA MET A 250 9.11 -18.06 -5.28
C MET A 250 8.15 -18.90 -6.14
N TYR A 251 7.01 -18.32 -6.54
CA TYR A 251 6.07 -18.99 -7.43
C TYR A 251 6.73 -19.40 -8.75
N ASN A 252 7.46 -18.49 -9.39
CA ASN A 252 8.19 -18.76 -10.63
C ASN A 252 9.27 -19.86 -10.45
N ALA A 253 9.97 -19.86 -9.31
CA ALA A 253 10.95 -20.89 -9.00
C ALA A 253 10.30 -22.26 -8.87
N LEU A 254 9.16 -22.35 -8.18
CA LEU A 254 8.40 -23.60 -8.01
C LEU A 254 7.74 -24.08 -9.31
N ASP A 255 7.23 -23.16 -10.12
CA ASP A 255 6.56 -23.50 -11.39
C ASP A 255 7.55 -24.06 -12.43
N LYS A 256 8.81 -23.67 -12.36
CA LYS A 256 9.88 -24.18 -13.24
C LYS A 256 10.43 -25.55 -12.84
N LEU A 257 10.12 -26.05 -11.64
CA LEU A 257 10.58 -27.35 -11.20
C LEU A 257 10.00 -28.47 -12.03
N LYS A 258 10.86 -29.39 -12.46
CA LYS A 258 10.48 -30.55 -13.27
C LYS A 258 10.96 -31.83 -12.59
N ASP A 259 10.24 -32.92 -12.84
CA ASP A 259 10.67 -34.25 -12.49
C ASP A 259 11.74 -34.77 -13.48
N ASN A 260 12.33 -35.91 -13.20
CA ASN A 260 13.32 -36.57 -14.07
C ASN A 260 12.76 -36.92 -15.48
N ASN A 261 11.46 -36.86 -15.66
CA ASN A 261 10.77 -37.11 -16.93
C ASN A 261 10.41 -35.77 -17.66
N GLY A 262 10.83 -34.61 -17.14
CA GLY A 262 10.57 -33.31 -17.71
C GLY A 262 9.17 -32.73 -17.43
N ARG A 263 8.38 -33.35 -16.55
CA ARG A 263 7.03 -32.87 -16.17
C ARG A 263 7.15 -31.83 -15.07
N TYR A 264 6.35 -30.78 -15.16
CA TYR A 264 6.27 -29.79 -14.09
C TYR A 264 5.70 -30.39 -12.80
N LEU A 265 6.32 -30.06 -11.67
CA LEU A 265 5.95 -30.57 -10.35
C LEU A 265 4.74 -29.83 -9.76
N LEU A 266 4.53 -28.58 -10.15
CA LEU A 266 3.36 -27.82 -9.76
C LEU A 266 2.15 -28.31 -10.58
N GLN A 267 1.10 -28.71 -9.89
CA GLN A 267 -0.07 -29.32 -10.52
C GLN A 267 -1.16 -28.28 -10.79
N ASP A 268 -1.77 -28.37 -11.97
CA ASP A 268 -2.93 -27.55 -12.29
C ASP A 268 -4.14 -27.94 -11.44
N SER A 269 -4.92 -26.96 -11.02
CA SER A 269 -6.10 -27.16 -10.21
C SER A 269 -7.22 -26.21 -10.60
N ILE A 270 -8.40 -26.76 -10.82
CA ILE A 270 -9.60 -25.97 -11.08
C ILE A 270 -10.13 -25.30 -9.80
N THR A 271 -9.75 -25.82 -8.62
CA THR A 271 -10.26 -25.35 -7.33
C THR A 271 -9.37 -24.31 -6.65
N ALA A 272 -8.09 -24.25 -6.99
CA ALA A 272 -7.17 -23.27 -6.41
C ALA A 272 -7.37 -21.90 -7.08
N PRO A 273 -7.45 -20.80 -6.32
CA PRO A 273 -7.63 -19.45 -6.87
C PRO A 273 -6.53 -19.04 -7.87
N SER A 274 -5.29 -19.45 -7.63
CA SER A 274 -4.17 -19.23 -8.55
C SER A 274 -4.11 -20.20 -9.73
N GLY A 275 -5.02 -21.18 -9.79
CA GLY A 275 -5.00 -22.25 -10.80
C GLY A 275 -3.99 -23.36 -10.53
N LYS A 276 -3.20 -23.31 -9.47
CA LYS A 276 -2.11 -24.24 -9.17
C LYS A 276 -2.15 -24.76 -7.73
N LYS A 277 -1.73 -26.02 -7.55
CA LYS A 277 -1.56 -26.66 -6.23
C LYS A 277 -0.12 -27.09 -6.01
N LEU A 278 0.34 -26.86 -4.80
CA LEU A 278 1.62 -27.39 -4.34
C LEU A 278 1.40 -28.79 -3.75
N PHE A 279 2.17 -29.78 -4.19
CA PHE A 279 2.07 -31.20 -3.81
C PHE A 279 0.69 -31.86 -4.07
N GLY A 280 -0.16 -31.24 -4.89
CA GLY A 280 -1.53 -31.72 -5.11
C GLY A 280 -2.50 -31.55 -3.92
N LEU A 281 -2.03 -30.98 -2.79
CA LEU A 281 -2.77 -30.85 -1.54
C LEU A 281 -2.98 -29.40 -1.12
N ILE A 282 -1.98 -28.54 -1.31
CA ILE A 282 -1.95 -27.18 -0.82
C ILE A 282 -2.36 -26.23 -1.93
N ASP A 283 -3.45 -25.52 -1.74
CA ASP A 283 -3.86 -24.47 -2.66
C ASP A 283 -2.91 -23.26 -2.54
N ILE A 284 -2.34 -22.84 -3.66
CA ILE A 284 -1.71 -21.53 -3.77
C ILE A 284 -2.85 -20.54 -3.91
N VAL A 285 -3.11 -19.76 -2.87
CA VAL A 285 -4.28 -18.89 -2.84
C VAL A 285 -3.99 -17.52 -3.42
N GLU A 286 -2.75 -17.04 -3.26
CA GLU A 286 -2.35 -15.73 -3.77
C GLU A 286 -0.87 -15.71 -4.10
N VAL A 287 -0.53 -14.96 -5.15
CA VAL A 287 0.85 -14.66 -5.54
C VAL A 287 1.03 -13.14 -5.41
N LEU A 288 1.89 -12.73 -4.50
CA LEU A 288 2.14 -11.33 -4.19
C LEU A 288 3.43 -10.85 -4.85
N ASP A 289 3.53 -9.55 -5.05
CA ASP A 289 4.82 -8.96 -5.42
C ASP A 289 5.89 -9.26 -4.37
N ASP A 290 7.12 -9.47 -4.83
CA ASP A 290 8.25 -9.81 -3.97
C ASP A 290 8.47 -8.79 -2.85
N THR A 291 8.21 -7.51 -3.11
CA THR A 291 8.35 -6.42 -2.13
C THR A 291 7.24 -6.38 -1.09
N VAL A 292 6.07 -6.98 -1.37
CA VAL A 292 4.94 -6.99 -0.44
C VAL A 292 5.13 -8.06 0.63
N ILE A 293 5.46 -9.31 0.25
CA ILE A 293 5.68 -10.41 1.18
C ILE A 293 7.15 -10.65 1.51
N GLY A 294 8.09 -10.23 0.66
CA GLY A 294 9.53 -10.18 0.89
C GLY A 294 10.02 -8.81 1.33
N VAL A 295 11.30 -8.56 1.15
CA VAL A 295 11.96 -7.27 1.40
C VAL A 295 12.48 -6.68 0.11
N ASN A 296 13.09 -7.52 -0.75
CA ASN A 296 13.69 -7.10 -2.01
C ASN A 296 13.03 -7.79 -3.19
N ALA A 297 13.15 -7.18 -4.36
CA ALA A 297 12.79 -7.83 -5.61
C ALA A 297 13.69 -9.06 -5.83
N GLY A 298 13.08 -10.19 -6.19
CA GLY A 298 13.78 -11.47 -6.35
C GLY A 298 13.80 -12.35 -5.09
N ASP A 299 13.25 -11.89 -3.97
CA ASP A 299 13.14 -12.70 -2.76
C ASP A 299 12.20 -13.89 -2.99
N THR A 300 12.74 -15.09 -2.84
CA THR A 300 11.99 -16.35 -2.93
C THR A 300 11.40 -16.74 -1.58
N VAL A 301 10.38 -16.01 -1.17
CA VAL A 301 9.76 -16.14 0.15
C VAL A 301 8.25 -16.33 0.05
N GLY A 302 7.67 -16.88 1.10
CA GLY A 302 6.22 -17.05 1.17
C GLY A 302 5.75 -17.50 2.55
N PHE A 303 4.46 -17.38 2.77
CA PHE A 303 3.80 -17.95 3.95
C PHE A 303 3.15 -19.29 3.58
N ILE A 304 3.45 -20.33 4.32
CA ILE A 304 2.84 -21.66 4.19
C ILE A 304 2.23 -22.05 5.52
N GLY A 305 0.92 -22.21 5.55
CA GLY A 305 0.17 -22.48 6.76
C GLY A 305 -1.31 -22.19 6.61
N ASP A 306 -1.99 -22.05 7.72
CA ASP A 306 -3.40 -21.65 7.78
C ASP A 306 -3.50 -20.14 8.12
N PRO A 307 -3.65 -19.25 7.11
CA PRO A 307 -3.69 -17.82 7.36
C PRO A 307 -4.92 -17.40 8.18
N TYR A 308 -6.02 -18.19 8.11
CA TYR A 308 -7.24 -17.91 8.88
C TYR A 308 -7.05 -18.11 10.39
N GLN A 309 -6.24 -19.08 10.79
CA GLN A 309 -5.93 -19.32 12.19
C GLN A 309 -4.76 -18.47 12.66
N PHE A 310 -3.82 -18.16 11.75
CA PHE A 310 -2.59 -17.43 12.08
C PHE A 310 -2.85 -15.95 12.35
N VAL A 311 -3.64 -15.27 11.51
CA VAL A 311 -3.88 -13.82 11.57
C VAL A 311 -5.35 -13.52 11.75
N THR A 312 -5.65 -12.52 12.59
CA THR A 312 -6.99 -11.95 12.71
C THR A 312 -6.96 -10.46 12.39
N LEU A 313 -7.82 -10.05 11.47
CA LEU A 313 -8.10 -8.65 11.15
C LEU A 313 -9.23 -8.17 12.05
N PHE A 314 -8.94 -7.23 12.92
CA PHE A 314 -9.92 -6.53 13.76
C PHE A 314 -10.41 -5.29 13.04
N ASP A 315 -11.59 -5.37 12.44
CA ASP A 315 -12.19 -4.26 11.69
C ASP A 315 -13.19 -3.52 12.59
N ARG A 316 -12.91 -2.24 12.85
CA ARG A 316 -13.82 -1.39 13.61
C ARG A 316 -14.75 -0.60 12.72
N LYS A 317 -14.29 -0.15 11.59
CA LYS A 317 -15.04 0.65 10.66
C LYS A 317 -14.47 0.52 9.26
N GLN A 318 -15.27 0.00 8.36
CA GLN A 318 -14.93 -0.06 6.95
C GLN A 318 -14.64 1.36 6.41
N VAL A 319 -13.94 1.43 5.30
CA VAL A 319 -13.59 2.68 4.66
C VAL A 319 -14.83 3.55 4.47
N SER A 320 -14.79 4.77 4.98
CA SER A 320 -15.83 5.76 4.74
C SER A 320 -15.23 6.95 3.99
N VAL A 321 -15.84 7.28 2.87
CA VAL A 321 -15.47 8.43 2.05
C VAL A 321 -16.44 9.56 2.38
N LYS A 322 -15.94 10.75 2.68
CA LYS A 322 -16.73 11.92 3.03
C LYS A 322 -16.18 13.17 2.36
N TRP A 323 -17.08 14.03 1.93
CA TRP A 323 -16.71 15.39 1.54
C TRP A 323 -16.40 16.22 2.78
N VAL A 324 -15.30 16.96 2.69
CA VAL A 324 -14.88 17.90 3.73
C VAL A 324 -14.53 19.22 3.04
N ASP A 325 -15.21 20.28 3.42
CA ASP A 325 -14.90 21.63 2.91
C ASP A 325 -13.58 22.10 3.52
N ASN A 326 -12.73 22.68 2.68
CA ASN A 326 -11.45 23.25 3.08
C ASN A 326 -11.28 24.65 2.49
N ASN A 327 -10.90 25.61 3.32
CA ASN A 327 -10.76 27.01 2.91
C ASN A 327 -9.60 27.25 1.92
N ILE A 328 -8.67 26.30 1.78
CA ILE A 328 -7.48 26.45 0.92
C ILE A 328 -7.67 25.73 -0.40
N TYR A 329 -8.27 24.53 -0.42
CA TYR A 329 -8.36 23.65 -1.59
C TYR A 329 -9.78 23.46 -2.11
N GLY A 330 -10.78 24.13 -1.52
CA GLY A 330 -12.19 23.90 -1.84
C GLY A 330 -12.72 22.62 -1.22
N GLN A 331 -13.10 21.62 -2.02
CA GLN A 331 -13.62 20.36 -1.51
C GLN A 331 -12.56 19.28 -1.45
N LEU A 332 -12.54 18.52 -0.35
CA LEU A 332 -11.66 17.37 -0.15
C LEU A 332 -12.50 16.11 -0.06
N LEU A 333 -12.12 15.09 -0.81
CA LEU A 333 -12.66 13.76 -0.60
C LEU A 333 -11.79 13.02 0.42
N ALA A 334 -12.26 12.94 1.66
CA ALA A 334 -11.54 12.33 2.77
C ALA A 334 -11.96 10.87 2.96
N ALA A 335 -10.96 10.01 3.16
CA ALA A 335 -11.13 8.59 3.46
C ALA A 335 -10.68 8.26 4.87
N PHE A 336 -11.43 7.40 5.55
CA PHE A 336 -11.13 6.92 6.88
C PHE A 336 -11.36 5.43 6.95
N SER A 337 -10.36 4.68 7.39
CA SER A 337 -10.43 3.26 7.71
C SER A 337 -9.84 3.00 9.10
N ARG A 338 -10.40 2.07 9.85
CA ARG A 338 -9.96 1.80 11.21
C ARG A 338 -9.93 0.30 11.46
N PHE A 339 -8.74 -0.26 11.49
CA PHE A 339 -8.52 -1.68 11.69
C PHE A 339 -7.18 -1.94 12.37
N ASP A 340 -6.99 -3.17 12.78
CA ASP A 340 -5.75 -3.71 13.31
C ASP A 340 -5.57 -5.15 12.84
N VAL A 341 -4.33 -5.62 12.75
CA VAL A 341 -4.00 -6.97 12.27
C VAL A 341 -3.03 -7.61 13.23
N GLU A 342 -3.49 -8.64 13.94
CA GLU A 342 -2.68 -9.30 14.96
C GLU A 342 -2.50 -10.80 14.71
N LYS A 343 -1.33 -11.29 15.10
CA LYS A 343 -1.01 -12.70 15.08
C LYS A 343 -1.69 -13.42 16.25
N VAL A 344 -2.45 -14.47 15.95
CA VAL A 344 -3.23 -15.21 16.95
C VAL A 344 -2.63 -16.56 17.28
N ASP A 345 -2.32 -17.38 16.28
CA ASP A 345 -1.73 -18.71 16.50
C ASP A 345 -0.41 -18.87 15.75
N ALA A 346 0.69 -18.80 16.49
CA ALA A 346 2.03 -18.91 15.92
C ALA A 346 2.36 -20.31 15.36
N ALA A 347 1.61 -21.35 15.76
CA ALA A 347 1.83 -22.71 15.27
C ALA A 347 1.12 -22.99 13.93
N ALA A 348 0.27 -22.07 13.48
CA ALA A 348 -0.55 -22.26 12.30
C ALA A 348 0.20 -22.11 10.96
N GLY A 349 1.47 -21.65 10.98
CA GLY A 349 2.22 -21.52 9.74
C GLY A 349 3.65 -20.97 9.91
N PHE A 350 4.37 -21.02 8.80
CA PHE A 350 5.77 -20.63 8.72
C PHE A 350 5.98 -19.58 7.62
N TYR A 351 6.89 -18.66 7.86
CA TYR A 351 7.45 -17.79 6.84
C TYR A 351 8.67 -18.48 6.23
N VAL A 352 8.53 -18.91 4.99
CA VAL A 352 9.48 -19.79 4.32
C VAL A 352 10.36 -19.01 3.36
N THR A 353 11.66 -19.18 3.49
CA THR A 353 12.63 -18.78 2.47
C THR A 353 13.01 -20.02 1.66
N TYR A 354 12.68 -20.00 0.39
CA TYR A 354 12.97 -21.10 -0.53
C TYR A 354 14.30 -20.88 -1.22
N THR A 355 15.18 -21.86 -1.14
CA THR A 355 16.41 -21.93 -1.95
C THR A 355 16.26 -23.02 -2.98
N PRO A 356 16.31 -22.70 -4.30
CA PRO A 356 16.32 -23.72 -5.32
C PRO A 356 17.45 -24.73 -5.08
N ASP A 357 17.19 -25.99 -5.30
CA ASP A 357 18.25 -26.99 -5.33
C ASP A 357 19.20 -26.62 -6.48
N THR A 358 20.39 -26.20 -6.15
CA THR A 358 21.46 -26.15 -7.13
C THR A 358 21.83 -27.60 -7.37
N GLY A 359 21.06 -28.26 -8.28
CA GLY A 359 21.38 -29.61 -8.69
C GLY A 359 22.85 -29.66 -9.06
N ALA A 360 23.61 -30.45 -8.31
CA ALA A 360 24.88 -30.90 -8.76
C ALA A 360 24.62 -31.51 -10.13
N GLU A 361 25.07 -30.84 -11.19
CA GLU A 361 25.19 -31.45 -12.51
C GLU A 361 26.01 -32.74 -12.30
N GLY A 362 25.34 -33.86 -12.35
CA GLY A 362 25.94 -35.17 -12.34
C GLY A 362 25.84 -35.78 -13.75
#